data_8dc35f76462c46af90bf2aa563673f81
#
_entry.id   8dc35f76462c46af90bf2aa563673f81
#
_cell.length_a   1.000
_cell.length_b   1.000
_cell.length_c   1.000
_cell.angle_alpha   90.00
_cell.angle_beta   90.00
_cell.angle_gamma   90.00
#
_symmetry.space_group_name_H-M   'P 1'
#
loop_
_entity.id
_entity.type
_entity.pdbx_description
1 polymer ?
#
loop_
_entity_poly.entity_id
_entity_poly.type
_entity_poly.pdbx_seq_one_letter_code
_entity_poly.pdbx_strand_id
1 'polypeptide(L)'
;MEHVGMDLGKKESQIANLTEAGELIEKRMRTERDRLVAYFKDRPKAKILIEASTISEWVARLLEELGHVVVVADPNYAPMYAQRSRRVKTDKRDARALAEACRLGAYRPAHRTSDEKEVAFRGAWRGALAATR
;
A
#
# COMPACT_ATOMS: atom_id res chain seq x y z
N MET A 1 -3.81 -15.23 -5.80
CA MET A 1 -3.71 -13.75 -5.84
C MET A 1 -2.26 -13.34 -5.64
N GLU A 2 -1.79 -12.41 -6.45
CA GLU A 2 -0.42 -11.92 -6.30
C GLU A 2 -0.30 -11.07 -5.02
N HIS A 3 0.91 -11.02 -4.49
CA HIS A 3 1.21 -10.24 -3.29
C HIS A 3 2.24 -9.19 -3.61
N VAL A 4 1.92 -7.94 -3.33
CA VAL A 4 2.74 -6.80 -3.70
C VAL A 4 3.10 -6.01 -2.46
N GLY A 5 4.38 -5.63 -2.37
CA GLY A 5 4.84 -4.66 -1.39
C GLY A 5 5.22 -3.39 -2.11
N MET A 6 4.81 -2.25 -1.56
CA MET A 6 5.18 -0.95 -2.12
C MET A 6 5.82 -0.09 -1.05
N ASP A 7 7.02 0.35 -1.33
CA ASP A 7 7.70 1.33 -0.51
C ASP A 7 7.48 2.69 -1.16
N LEU A 8 6.59 3.47 -0.57
CA LEU A 8 6.16 4.74 -1.16
C LEU A 8 7.09 5.87 -0.80
N GLY A 9 7.60 6.54 -1.82
CA GLY A 9 8.29 7.80 -1.64
C GLY A 9 7.52 8.91 -2.32
N LYS A 10 7.77 10.15 -1.96
CA LYS A 10 7.05 11.27 -2.55
C LYS A 10 7.31 11.39 -4.05
N LYS A 11 8.53 11.12 -4.48
CA LYS A 11 8.92 11.23 -5.88
C LYS A 11 8.88 9.91 -6.60
N GLU A 12 9.42 8.88 -5.97
CA GLU A 12 9.51 7.55 -6.55
C GLU A 12 9.09 6.50 -5.55
N SER A 13 8.50 5.43 -6.06
CA SER A 13 8.09 4.29 -5.26
C SER A 13 8.75 3.04 -5.80
N GLN A 14 9.03 2.10 -4.91
CA GLN A 14 9.61 0.82 -5.24
C GLN A 14 8.52 -0.24 -5.07
N ILE A 15 8.39 -1.11 -6.05
CA ILE A 15 7.36 -2.15 -6.04
C ILE A 15 8.05 -3.50 -6.11
N ALA A 16 7.61 -4.42 -5.27
CA ALA A 16 8.02 -5.81 -5.32
C ALA A 16 6.76 -6.65 -5.45
N ASN A 17 6.64 -7.40 -6.53
CA ASN A 17 5.48 -8.20 -6.81
C ASN A 17 5.85 -9.68 -6.79
N LEU A 18 5.25 -10.43 -5.88
CA LEU A 18 5.39 -11.88 -5.81
C LEU A 18 4.23 -12.50 -6.58
N THR A 19 4.53 -13.11 -7.70
CA THR A 19 3.52 -13.73 -8.53
C THR A 19 3.08 -15.06 -7.95
N GLU A 20 1.97 -15.58 -8.45
CA GLU A 20 1.48 -16.88 -8.01
C GLU A 20 2.45 -18.00 -8.38
N ALA A 21 3.25 -17.79 -9.41
CA ALA A 21 4.26 -18.76 -9.82
C ALA A 21 5.52 -18.70 -8.97
N GLY A 22 5.59 -17.77 -8.03
CA GLY A 22 6.74 -17.62 -7.15
C GLY A 22 7.83 -16.70 -7.68
N GLU A 23 7.57 -16.00 -8.76
CA GLU A 23 8.52 -15.04 -9.31
C GLU A 23 8.46 -13.72 -8.56
N LEU A 24 9.60 -13.08 -8.41
CA LEU A 24 9.69 -11.74 -7.86
C LEU A 24 9.94 -10.75 -8.98
N ILE A 25 9.00 -9.84 -9.18
CA ILE A 25 9.12 -8.79 -10.17
C ILE A 25 9.32 -7.48 -9.42
N GLU A 26 10.38 -6.77 -9.74
CA GLU A 26 10.67 -5.50 -9.08
C GLU A 26 10.57 -4.35 -10.08
N LYS A 27 10.00 -3.25 -9.62
CA LYS A 27 9.78 -2.09 -10.46
C LYS A 27 9.95 -0.83 -9.63
N ARG A 28 10.62 0.15 -10.20
CA ARG A 28 10.68 1.50 -9.65
C ARG A 28 9.89 2.40 -10.57
N MET A 29 9.11 3.30 -10.00
CA MET A 29 8.37 4.25 -10.81
C MET A 29 8.16 5.56 -10.05
N ARG A 30 7.86 6.60 -10.79
CA ARG A 30 7.49 7.86 -10.17
C ARG A 30 6.16 7.69 -9.46
N THR A 31 6.05 8.35 -8.31
CA THR A 31 4.81 8.30 -7.52
C THR A 31 3.83 9.30 -8.10
N GLU A 32 3.27 8.94 -9.24
CA GLU A 32 2.31 9.74 -9.99
C GLU A 32 1.13 8.87 -10.38
N ARG A 33 -0.06 9.49 -10.40
CA ARG A 33 -1.29 8.76 -10.67
C ARG A 33 -1.23 7.96 -11.97
N ASP A 34 -0.82 8.60 -13.06
CA ASP A 34 -0.82 7.94 -14.37
C ASP A 34 0.18 6.80 -14.44
N ARG A 35 1.30 6.91 -13.73
CA ARG A 35 2.29 5.83 -13.68
C ARG A 35 1.76 4.62 -12.93
N LEU A 36 1.11 4.87 -11.80
CA LEU A 36 0.54 3.79 -10.99
C LEU A 36 -0.61 3.12 -11.75
N VAL A 37 -1.47 3.91 -12.40
CA VAL A 37 -2.56 3.36 -13.20
C VAL A 37 -2.01 2.50 -14.32
N ALA A 38 -0.99 2.99 -15.04
CA ALA A 38 -0.41 2.26 -16.16
C ALA A 38 0.14 0.89 -15.73
N TYR A 39 0.73 0.83 -14.55
CA TYR A 39 1.29 -0.43 -14.06
C TYR A 39 0.23 -1.39 -13.55
N PHE A 40 -0.74 -0.90 -12.80
CA PHE A 40 -1.65 -1.77 -12.05
C PHE A 40 -2.98 -2.07 -12.74
N LYS A 41 -3.41 -1.26 -13.71
CA LYS A 41 -4.75 -1.40 -14.27
C LYS A 41 -4.98 -2.73 -14.98
N ASP A 42 -3.96 -3.27 -15.63
CA ASP A 42 -4.08 -4.50 -16.42
C ASP A 42 -3.43 -5.70 -15.77
N ARG A 43 -2.94 -5.54 -14.55
CA ARG A 43 -2.36 -6.66 -13.83
C ARG A 43 -3.44 -7.46 -13.12
N PRO A 44 -3.19 -8.76 -12.89
CA PRO A 44 -4.14 -9.56 -12.12
C PRO A 44 -4.40 -8.94 -10.76
N LYS A 45 -5.59 -9.19 -10.23
CA LYS A 45 -5.94 -8.71 -8.90
C LYS A 45 -4.89 -9.15 -7.90
N ALA A 46 -4.40 -8.20 -7.13
CA ALA A 46 -3.34 -8.42 -6.16
C ALA A 46 -3.74 -7.90 -4.79
N LYS A 47 -3.09 -8.44 -3.78
CA LYS A 47 -3.12 -7.87 -2.44
C LYS A 47 -1.87 -7.02 -2.29
N ILE A 48 -2.03 -5.76 -1.97
CA ILE A 48 -0.93 -4.79 -1.94
C ILE A 48 -0.77 -4.25 -0.53
N LEU A 49 0.44 -4.37 -0.02
CA LEU A 49 0.78 -3.88 1.31
C LEU A 49 1.64 -2.64 1.20
N ILE A 50 1.20 -1.55 1.82
CA ILE A 50 1.92 -0.28 1.89
C ILE A 50 2.05 0.13 3.36
N GLU A 51 3.15 0.76 3.73
CA GLU A 51 3.25 1.34 5.06
C GLU A 51 2.46 2.64 5.14
N ALA A 52 1.83 2.89 6.28
CA ALA A 52 1.12 4.15 6.50
C ALA A 52 2.10 5.32 6.42
N SER A 53 1.73 6.33 5.66
CA SER A 53 2.53 7.52 5.45
C SER A 53 1.60 8.67 5.05
N THR A 54 2.18 9.84 4.83
CA THR A 54 1.38 11.00 4.43
C THR A 54 0.72 10.84 3.06
N ILE A 55 1.26 9.97 2.22
CA ILE A 55 0.73 9.76 0.86
C ILE A 55 0.03 8.42 0.69
N SER A 56 0.05 7.56 1.71
CA SER A 56 -0.48 6.20 1.55
C SER A 56 -1.98 6.17 1.26
N GLU A 57 -2.74 7.12 1.78
CA GLU A 57 -4.19 7.07 1.60
C GLU A 57 -4.60 7.28 0.15
N TRP A 58 -4.05 8.28 -0.52
CA TRP A 58 -4.46 8.52 -1.91
C TRP A 58 -3.99 7.39 -2.83
N VAL A 59 -2.82 6.83 -2.55
CA VAL A 59 -2.32 5.70 -3.33
C VAL A 59 -3.21 4.48 -3.11
N ALA A 60 -3.55 4.20 -1.84
CA ALA A 60 -4.42 3.06 -1.52
C ALA A 60 -5.77 3.18 -2.21
N ARG A 61 -6.37 4.36 -2.19
CA ARG A 61 -7.67 4.57 -2.84
C ARG A 61 -7.57 4.35 -4.35
N LEU A 62 -6.51 4.85 -4.97
CA LEU A 62 -6.30 4.65 -6.38
C LEU A 62 -6.21 3.17 -6.73
N LEU A 63 -5.43 2.42 -5.99
CA LEU A 63 -5.25 1.00 -6.24
C LEU A 63 -6.54 0.21 -5.99
N GLU A 64 -7.30 0.62 -4.99
CA GLU A 64 -8.61 0.01 -4.73
C GLU A 64 -9.59 0.28 -5.87
N GLU A 65 -9.56 1.48 -6.43
CA GLU A 65 -10.38 1.81 -7.61
C GLU A 65 -10.03 0.93 -8.80
N LEU A 66 -8.78 0.52 -8.89
CA LEU A 66 -8.31 -0.36 -9.96
C LEU A 66 -8.62 -1.84 -9.69
N GLY A 67 -9.27 -2.14 -8.58
CA GLY A 67 -9.73 -3.50 -8.28
C GLY A 67 -8.82 -4.31 -7.38
N HIS A 68 -7.77 -3.72 -6.84
CA HIS A 68 -6.86 -4.44 -5.96
C HIS A 68 -7.29 -4.34 -4.50
N VAL A 69 -6.84 -5.30 -3.70
CA VAL A 69 -7.05 -5.28 -2.25
C VAL A 69 -5.84 -4.61 -1.63
N VAL A 70 -6.05 -3.53 -0.88
CA VAL A 70 -4.94 -2.77 -0.31
C VAL A 70 -5.00 -2.81 1.20
N VAL A 71 -3.86 -3.09 1.82
CA VAL A 71 -3.68 -2.99 3.25
C VAL A 71 -2.65 -1.91 3.52
N VAL A 72 -3.04 -0.94 4.33
CA VAL A 72 -2.11 0.07 4.82
C VAL A 72 -1.65 -0.39 6.19
N ALA A 73 -0.36 -0.67 6.31
CA ALA A 73 0.18 -1.35 7.47
C ALA A 73 0.80 -0.38 8.46
N ASP A 74 0.72 -0.75 9.73
CA ASP A 74 1.36 -0.03 10.81
C ASP A 74 2.88 -0.23 10.70
N PRO A 75 3.67 0.83 10.48
CA PRO A 75 5.10 0.70 10.32
C PRO A 75 5.83 0.28 11.59
N ASN A 76 5.16 0.32 12.73
CA ASN A 76 5.76 -0.05 14.00
C ASN A 76 5.57 -1.53 14.35
N TYR A 77 4.92 -2.29 13.49
CA TYR A 77 4.70 -3.71 13.76
C TYR A 77 5.96 -4.50 13.44
N ALA A 78 6.69 -4.89 14.48
CA ALA A 78 8.01 -5.50 14.37
C ALA A 78 8.08 -6.74 13.47
N PRO A 79 7.14 -7.71 13.55
CA PRO A 79 7.23 -8.90 12.70
C PRO A 79 7.24 -8.63 11.21
N MET A 80 6.68 -7.52 10.77
CA MET A 80 6.65 -7.16 9.36
C MET A 80 8.05 -6.99 8.79
N TYR A 81 9.02 -6.66 9.66
CA TYR A 81 10.39 -6.38 9.23
C TYR A 81 11.40 -7.39 9.72
N ALA A 82 10.95 -8.57 10.10
CA ALA A 82 11.84 -9.58 10.64
C ALA A 82 12.97 -9.98 9.69
N GLN A 83 12.72 -9.89 8.38
CA GLN A 83 13.72 -10.24 7.36
C GLN A 83 14.55 -9.05 6.91
N ARG A 84 14.27 -7.87 7.41
CA ARG A 84 14.98 -6.66 6.99
C ARG A 84 16.36 -6.61 7.62
N SER A 85 17.36 -6.27 6.81
CA SER A 85 18.70 -6.04 7.32
C SER A 85 18.74 -4.81 8.21
N ARG A 86 19.44 -4.93 9.32
CA ARG A 86 19.61 -3.79 10.22
C ARG A 86 20.67 -2.81 9.75
N ARG A 87 21.61 -3.29 8.93
CA ARG A 87 22.76 -2.49 8.52
C ARG A 87 22.50 -1.67 7.28
N VAL A 88 21.79 -2.23 6.34
CA VAL A 88 21.55 -1.59 5.06
C VAL A 88 20.07 -1.59 4.81
N LYS A 89 19.51 -0.39 4.76
CA LYS A 89 18.12 -0.18 4.44
C LYS A 89 18.07 0.40 3.03
N THR A 90 17.49 -0.33 2.11
CA THR A 90 17.30 0.13 0.74
C THR A 90 15.84 0.00 0.38
N ASP A 91 15.40 0.84 -0.56
CA ASP A 91 14.01 0.82 -1.00
C ASP A 91 13.62 -0.55 -1.55
N LYS A 92 14.53 -1.21 -2.26
CA LYS A 92 14.27 -2.54 -2.78
C LYS A 92 13.99 -3.55 -1.67
N ARG A 93 14.79 -3.49 -0.61
CA ARG A 93 14.60 -4.39 0.52
C ARG A 93 13.30 -4.11 1.24
N ASP A 94 12.95 -2.84 1.35
CA ASP A 94 11.71 -2.46 2.01
C ASP A 94 10.51 -2.97 1.22
N ALA A 95 10.50 -2.82 -0.08
CA ALA A 95 9.42 -3.31 -0.91
C ALA A 95 9.34 -4.84 -0.86
N ARG A 96 10.47 -5.53 -0.91
CA ARG A 96 10.51 -7.00 -0.80
C ARG A 96 9.99 -7.46 0.55
N ALA A 97 10.41 -6.79 1.62
CA ALA A 97 9.96 -7.13 2.96
C ALA A 97 8.44 -6.97 3.06
N LEU A 98 7.91 -5.92 2.48
CA LEU A 98 6.47 -5.69 2.47
C LEU A 98 5.75 -6.75 1.63
N ALA A 99 6.29 -7.14 0.50
CA ALA A 99 5.69 -8.19 -0.33
C ALA A 99 5.64 -9.51 0.43
N GLU A 100 6.73 -9.85 1.10
CA GLU A 100 6.80 -11.08 1.88
C GLU A 100 5.86 -11.04 3.07
N ALA A 101 5.82 -9.91 3.78
CA ALA A 101 4.88 -9.72 4.88
C ALA A 101 3.44 -9.83 4.39
N CYS A 102 3.17 -9.31 3.21
CA CYS A 102 1.85 -9.40 2.59
C CYS A 102 1.48 -10.86 2.34
N ARG A 103 2.39 -11.62 1.77
CA ARG A 103 2.17 -13.04 1.47
C ARG A 103 1.93 -13.85 2.74
N LEU A 104 2.68 -13.56 3.78
CA LEU A 104 2.61 -14.30 5.05
C LEU A 104 1.52 -13.81 6.00
N GLY A 105 0.91 -12.66 5.70
CA GLY A 105 -0.04 -12.05 6.62
C GLY A 105 0.63 -11.46 7.86
N ALA A 106 1.92 -11.21 7.79
CA ALA A 106 2.73 -10.72 8.92
C ALA A 106 2.72 -9.21 9.00
N TYR A 107 1.54 -8.63 9.17
CA TYR A 107 1.36 -7.19 9.26
C TYR A 107 0.20 -6.88 10.20
N ARG A 108 0.13 -5.62 10.62
CA ARG A 108 -1.00 -5.11 11.38
C ARG A 108 -1.55 -3.89 10.64
N PRO A 109 -2.83 -3.89 10.29
CA PRO A 109 -3.41 -2.73 9.62
C PRO A 109 -3.32 -1.49 10.47
N ALA A 110 -2.99 -0.39 9.83
CA ALA A 110 -2.98 0.91 10.47
C ALA A 110 -4.37 1.54 10.36
N HIS A 111 -4.64 2.48 11.23
CA HIS A 111 -5.86 3.26 11.11
C HIS A 111 -5.72 4.18 9.88
N ARG A 112 -6.70 4.11 8.99
CA ARG A 112 -6.68 4.91 7.77
C ARG A 112 -7.52 6.16 7.95
N THR A 113 -7.05 7.25 7.34
CA THR A 113 -7.88 8.44 7.18
C THR A 113 -8.82 8.13 6.03
N SER A 114 -9.97 7.57 6.35
CA SER A 114 -10.88 7.08 5.35
C SER A 114 -11.89 8.13 4.96
N ASP A 115 -12.58 7.88 3.85
CA ASP A 115 -13.71 8.68 3.45
C ASP A 115 -14.77 8.69 4.53
N GLU A 116 -15.01 7.55 5.15
CA GLU A 116 -15.97 7.42 6.22
C GLU A 116 -15.61 8.33 7.39
N LYS A 117 -14.35 8.35 7.78
CA LYS A 117 -13.88 9.21 8.85
C LYS A 117 -14.02 10.68 8.49
N GLU A 118 -13.64 11.04 7.27
CA GLU A 118 -13.81 12.40 6.79
C GLU A 118 -15.28 12.83 6.80
N VAL A 119 -16.12 11.95 6.32
CA VAL A 119 -17.55 12.23 6.27
C VAL A 119 -18.11 12.42 7.67
N ALA A 120 -17.74 11.57 8.60
CA ALA A 120 -18.16 11.69 9.99
C ALA A 120 -17.70 13.02 10.60
N PHE A 121 -16.47 13.39 10.33
CA PHE A 121 -15.91 14.64 10.82
C PHE A 121 -16.65 15.85 10.25
N ARG A 122 -16.88 15.84 8.95
CA ARG A 122 -17.65 16.89 8.29
C ARG A 122 -19.08 16.92 8.79
N GLY A 123 -19.63 15.75 9.05
CA GLY A 123 -20.97 15.62 9.58
C GLY A 123 -21.12 16.27 10.94
N ALA A 124 -20.11 16.21 11.78
CA ALA A 124 -20.11 16.87 13.06
C ALA A 124 -20.26 18.38 12.91
N TRP A 125 -19.75 18.94 11.83
CA TRP A 125 -19.88 20.35 11.55
C TRP A 125 -21.20 20.71 10.86
N ARG A 126 -21.61 19.86 9.95
CA ARG A 126 -22.68 20.16 9.01
C ARG A 126 -23.90 19.28 9.19
N GLY A 127 -23.92 18.52 10.23
CA GLY A 127 -25.05 17.65 10.54
C GLY A 127 -25.10 16.41 9.70
N ALA A 128 -25.88 16.40 8.68
CA ALA A 128 -26.17 15.20 7.93
C ALA A 128 -25.15 14.85 6.86
N LEU A 129 -24.19 15.67 6.66
CA LEU A 129 -23.30 15.49 5.53
C LEU A 129 -22.49 14.21 5.59
N ALA A 130 -22.38 13.66 6.74
CA ALA A 130 -21.57 12.48 6.97
C ALA A 130 -21.85 11.34 6.00
N ALA A 131 -23.03 11.24 5.50
CA ALA A 131 -23.38 10.14 4.62
C ALA A 131 -22.80 10.26 3.23
N THR A 132 -22.25 11.39 2.92
CA THR A 132 -21.85 11.68 1.56
C THR A 132 -20.49 11.12 1.23
N ARG A 133 -20.46 10.19 0.35
CA ARG A 133 -19.21 9.71 -0.21
C ARG A 133 -19.50 9.01 -1.51
#